data_df2a1fb9a86a661dd46b07b1fdfa93eb
#
_entry.id   df2a1fb9a86a661dd46b07b1fdfa93eb
#
_cell.length_a   1.000
_cell.length_b   1.000
_cell.length_c   1.000
_cell.angle_alpha   90.00
_cell.angle_beta   90.00
_cell.angle_gamma   90.00
#
_symmetry.space_group_name_H-M   'P 1'
#
loop_
_entity.id
_entity.type
_entity.pdbx_description
1 polymer ?
#
loop_
_entity_poly.entity_id
_entity_poly.type
_entity_poly.pdbx_seq_one_letter_code
_entity_poly.pdbx_strand_id
1 'polypeptide(L)'
;DYSCDISTEDKKDNPVSYTMAKNNEWVDDVKNYKSGTVFDVVPSQGDANTLVVTLKEGVTLNAADFAQYLKSKLTDEEGNPIKTGGLSIKAEEATGAVFTNLDQGYYFVNTTTGSLCSLANAGSYQTIEEKNELPSGEKKIVTDGNVTADSITATIGSTIKYKITVTDKKGTDQAITVHDKMDAGLEFNKDSLEVWRNGVKLTSGYTYDKDATYTDTDNCTFEVVLGAELVKDLQENKTVEIIYTATVGAGAIDAGATSKNTAKIDYSHNTIDIPDIPEVYTYKFGLVKTDKDKNVLSGAKFKLYADSAANTEIKVVKLADGTYRVAVEGETGVEIEAGVTEIKGLGNGIYYLVETEAPQNYNPLTEAVEVKIEDGDKVATLDNNNTVYKEGGVQVINYTGTILPSTGGIGTTIFYAAGIVVMAGAVFFVVRSRKHD
;
A
#
# COMPACT_ATOMS: atom_id res chain seq x y z
N ASP A 1 19.82 -7.25 39.39
CA ASP A 1 19.25 -7.79 40.65
C ASP A 1 19.56 -6.87 41.79
N TYR A 2 18.56 -6.36 42.46
CA TYR A 2 18.68 -5.60 43.69
C TYR A 2 18.12 -6.44 44.81
N SER A 3 18.90 -6.70 45.84
CA SER A 3 18.38 -7.31 47.06
C SER A 3 18.10 -6.23 48.10
N CYS A 4 16.98 -6.35 48.77
CA CYS A 4 16.58 -5.48 49.88
C CYS A 4 16.60 -6.27 51.17
N ASP A 5 17.40 -5.85 52.11
CA ASP A 5 17.41 -6.44 53.46
C ASP A 5 16.43 -5.67 54.33
N ILE A 6 15.21 -6.19 54.54
CA ILE A 6 14.22 -5.64 55.45
C ILE A 6 13.91 -6.67 56.51
N SER A 7 14.37 -6.45 57.74
CA SER A 7 13.80 -7.14 58.91
C SER A 7 12.43 -6.57 59.19
N THR A 8 11.42 -7.43 59.40
CA THR A 8 10.00 -7.08 59.50
C THR A 8 9.60 -6.36 60.79
N GLU A 9 10.53 -6.10 61.71
CA GLU A 9 10.21 -5.50 63.02
C GLU A 9 10.58 -4.03 63.19
N ASP A 10 11.40 -3.42 62.29
CA ASP A 10 11.91 -2.06 62.48
C ASP A 10 11.47 -1.07 61.37
N LYS A 11 10.17 -0.98 61.14
CA LYS A 11 9.64 -0.07 60.09
C LYS A 11 9.67 1.43 60.39
N LYS A 12 10.13 1.86 61.55
CA LYS A 12 10.01 3.29 61.93
C LYS A 12 11.31 4.08 61.96
N ASP A 13 12.45 3.48 62.10
CA ASP A 13 13.68 4.23 62.35
C ASP A 13 14.93 3.81 61.51
N ASN A 14 14.85 2.79 60.64
CA ASN A 14 15.98 2.43 59.79
C ASN A 14 15.68 2.75 58.33
N PRO A 15 16.50 3.60 57.71
CA PRO A 15 16.40 3.82 56.27
C PRO A 15 16.69 2.51 55.51
N VAL A 16 15.81 2.13 54.60
CA VAL A 16 15.98 0.98 53.74
C VAL A 16 17.18 1.22 52.82
N SER A 17 18.19 0.38 52.94
CA SER A 17 19.33 0.39 52.01
C SER A 17 19.12 -0.58 50.92
N TYR A 18 19.30 -0.13 49.68
CA TYR A 18 19.27 -1.03 48.51
C TYR A 18 20.68 -1.44 48.16
N THR A 19 20.87 -2.73 47.87
CA THR A 19 22.17 -3.26 47.52
C THR A 19 22.14 -3.88 46.12
N MET A 20 23.29 -3.83 45.46
CA MET A 20 23.47 -4.55 44.18
C MET A 20 24.86 -5.20 44.16
N ALA A 21 24.95 -6.34 43.47
CA ALA A 21 26.23 -7.00 43.29
C ALA A 21 27.19 -6.08 42.48
N LYS A 22 28.47 -6.03 42.89
CA LYS A 22 29.49 -5.20 42.22
C LYS A 22 29.67 -5.53 40.75
N ASN A 23 29.41 -6.76 40.33
CA ASN A 23 29.46 -7.24 38.95
C ASN A 23 28.12 -7.19 38.24
N ASN A 24 27.10 -6.55 38.82
CA ASN A 24 25.81 -6.38 38.15
C ASN A 24 25.98 -5.50 36.91
N GLU A 25 25.40 -5.92 35.80
CA GLU A 25 25.53 -5.25 34.50
C GLU A 25 24.96 -3.83 34.45
N TRP A 26 24.17 -3.43 35.46
CA TRP A 26 23.53 -2.11 35.57
C TRP A 26 24.30 -1.13 36.49
N VAL A 27 25.39 -1.55 37.10
CA VAL A 27 26.12 -0.71 38.08
C VAL A 27 26.49 0.65 37.50
N ASP A 28 27.10 0.66 36.34
CA ASP A 28 27.56 1.89 35.70
C ASP A 28 26.41 2.77 35.23
N ASP A 29 25.32 2.15 34.76
CA ASP A 29 24.13 2.91 34.33
C ASP A 29 23.43 3.59 35.49
N VAL A 30 23.25 2.89 36.62
CA VAL A 30 22.69 3.47 37.85
C VAL A 30 23.57 4.61 38.36
N LYS A 31 24.87 4.38 38.43
CA LYS A 31 25.85 5.35 38.93
C LYS A 31 25.90 6.62 38.06
N ASN A 32 25.79 6.48 36.75
CA ASN A 32 25.92 7.56 35.79
C ASN A 32 24.60 8.23 35.40
N TYR A 33 23.45 7.77 35.92
CA TYR A 33 22.17 8.36 35.62
C TYR A 33 22.16 9.86 35.93
N LYS A 34 21.71 10.69 34.96
CA LYS A 34 21.75 12.15 35.01
C LYS A 34 23.15 12.67 35.43
N SER A 35 24.19 12.15 34.81
CA SER A 35 25.59 12.50 35.11
C SER A 35 26.01 12.26 36.58
N GLY A 36 25.44 11.23 37.20
CA GLY A 36 25.77 10.83 38.56
C GLY A 36 25.20 11.75 39.65
N THR A 37 24.16 12.54 39.33
CA THR A 37 23.59 13.48 40.31
C THR A 37 22.45 12.90 41.17
N VAL A 38 21.99 11.66 40.86
CA VAL A 38 20.81 11.07 41.46
C VAL A 38 21.15 10.06 42.55
N PHE A 39 22.09 9.13 42.27
CA PHE A 39 22.41 8.05 43.19
C PHE A 39 23.81 8.17 43.78
N ASP A 40 23.97 7.78 45.02
CA ASP A 40 25.24 7.38 45.63
C ASP A 40 25.35 5.86 45.57
N VAL A 41 26.44 5.38 44.97
CA VAL A 41 26.72 3.95 44.81
C VAL A 41 28.08 3.67 45.44
N VAL A 42 28.06 3.13 46.65
CA VAL A 42 29.26 2.96 47.48
C VAL A 42 29.43 1.50 47.91
N PRO A 43 30.65 1.01 48.15
CA PRO A 43 30.85 -0.33 48.70
C PRO A 43 30.15 -0.53 50.07
N SER A 44 29.55 -1.70 50.26
CA SER A 44 29.00 -2.08 51.53
C SER A 44 30.09 -2.26 52.60
N GLN A 45 29.83 -1.86 53.83
CA GLN A 45 30.79 -2.03 54.93
C GLN A 45 30.99 -3.50 55.35
N GLY A 46 30.06 -4.36 55.05
CA GLY A 46 30.10 -5.77 55.46
C GLY A 46 30.50 -6.76 54.36
N ASP A 47 30.41 -6.37 53.09
CA ASP A 47 30.70 -7.22 51.94
C ASP A 47 31.32 -6.43 50.77
N ALA A 48 32.55 -6.74 50.43
CA ALA A 48 33.32 -6.08 49.39
C ALA A 48 32.78 -6.30 47.97
N ASN A 49 31.89 -7.32 47.77
CA ASN A 49 31.25 -7.66 46.48
C ASN A 49 29.89 -7.00 46.32
N THR A 50 29.42 -6.30 47.35
CA THR A 50 28.10 -5.65 47.38
C THR A 50 28.28 -4.13 47.39
N LEU A 51 27.47 -3.44 46.63
CA LEU A 51 27.34 -1.99 46.58
C LEU A 51 26.02 -1.57 47.23
N VAL A 52 26.06 -0.51 48.03
CA VAL A 52 24.88 0.17 48.55
C VAL A 52 24.49 1.29 47.61
N VAL A 53 23.23 1.34 47.25
CA VAL A 53 22.65 2.36 46.35
C VAL A 53 21.65 3.19 47.12
N THR A 54 21.88 4.50 47.23
CA THR A 54 20.99 5.44 47.90
C THR A 54 20.72 6.65 47.01
N LEU A 55 19.53 7.28 47.20
CA LEU A 55 19.32 8.59 46.59
C LEU A 55 20.19 9.63 47.28
N LYS A 56 20.76 10.54 46.51
CA LYS A 56 21.45 11.71 47.08
C LYS A 56 20.50 12.58 47.87
N GLU A 57 21.00 13.27 48.88
CA GLU A 57 20.21 14.14 49.74
C GLU A 57 19.44 15.20 48.92
N GLY A 58 18.14 15.33 49.19
CA GLY A 58 17.26 16.27 48.51
C GLY A 58 16.83 15.87 47.09
N VAL A 59 17.22 14.68 46.62
CA VAL A 59 16.82 14.19 45.29
C VAL A 59 15.56 13.33 45.38
N THR A 60 14.59 13.63 44.53
CA THR A 60 13.43 12.77 44.31
C THR A 60 13.59 12.06 42.95
N LEU A 61 13.48 10.74 42.97
CA LEU A 61 13.58 9.94 41.75
C LEU A 61 12.27 10.04 40.94
N ASN A 62 12.37 10.49 39.71
CA ASN A 62 11.32 10.26 38.72
C ASN A 62 11.50 8.83 38.14
N ALA A 63 10.66 7.90 38.59
CA ALA A 63 10.75 6.51 38.22
C ALA A 63 10.51 6.27 36.72
N ALA A 64 9.64 7.07 36.08
CA ALA A 64 9.38 6.98 34.64
C ALA A 64 10.61 7.40 33.83
N ASP A 65 11.23 8.55 34.14
CA ASP A 65 12.45 9.01 33.47
C ASP A 65 13.59 7.99 33.64
N PHE A 66 13.71 7.40 34.83
CA PHE A 66 14.76 6.42 35.10
C PHE A 66 14.50 5.13 34.34
N ALA A 67 13.26 4.66 34.27
CA ALA A 67 12.90 3.48 33.46
C ALA A 67 13.18 3.69 31.97
N GLN A 68 12.88 4.88 31.43
CA GLN A 68 13.22 5.23 30.04
C GLN A 68 14.75 5.24 29.81
N TYR A 69 15.49 5.78 30.75
CA TYR A 69 16.96 5.74 30.67
C TYR A 69 17.47 4.30 30.68
N LEU A 70 16.98 3.43 31.57
CA LEU A 70 17.38 2.00 31.59
C LEU A 70 16.99 1.30 30.28
N LYS A 71 15.81 1.59 29.73
CA LYS A 71 15.40 1.06 28.43
C LYS A 71 16.38 1.43 27.33
N SER A 72 16.86 2.68 27.29
CA SER A 72 17.85 3.11 26.29
C SER A 72 19.22 2.42 26.43
N LYS A 73 19.45 1.65 27.49
CA LYS A 73 20.67 0.89 27.76
C LYS A 73 20.52 -0.62 27.50
N LEU A 74 19.38 -1.05 26.99
CA LEU A 74 19.16 -2.48 26.66
C LEU A 74 19.84 -2.91 25.39
N THR A 75 19.97 -2.01 24.42
CA THR A 75 20.56 -2.28 23.09
C THR A 75 21.66 -1.26 22.78
N ASP A 76 22.55 -1.63 21.87
CA ASP A 76 23.51 -0.71 21.22
C ASP A 76 22.82 0.14 20.13
N GLU A 77 23.60 0.98 19.44
CA GLU A 77 23.12 1.85 18.36
C GLU A 77 22.65 1.04 17.12
N GLU A 78 23.12 -0.19 16.98
CA GLU A 78 22.73 -1.13 15.94
C GLU A 78 21.53 -2.03 16.35
N GLY A 79 20.98 -1.85 17.56
CA GLY A 79 19.84 -2.61 18.07
C GLY A 79 20.16 -3.97 18.68
N ASN A 80 21.45 -4.33 18.84
CA ASN A 80 21.84 -5.59 19.46
C ASN A 80 21.69 -5.52 20.98
N PRO A 81 21.23 -6.61 21.65
CA PRO A 81 21.09 -6.63 23.10
C PRO A 81 22.43 -6.47 23.81
N ILE A 82 22.56 -5.46 24.68
CA ILE A 82 23.73 -5.23 25.55
C ILE A 82 23.49 -5.90 26.92
N LYS A 83 22.25 -5.89 27.38
CA LYS A 83 21.85 -6.47 28.69
C LYS A 83 21.14 -7.80 28.47
N THR A 84 21.70 -8.87 28.98
CA THR A 84 21.24 -10.25 28.71
C THR A 84 20.80 -11.02 29.97
N GLY A 85 20.98 -10.46 31.16
CA GLY A 85 20.71 -11.11 32.45
C GLY A 85 19.24 -11.14 32.88
N GLY A 86 18.31 -10.62 32.07
CA GLY A 86 16.88 -10.50 32.42
C GLY A 86 16.06 -11.78 32.18
N LEU A 87 14.96 -11.94 32.93
CA LEU A 87 13.94 -12.93 32.66
C LEU A 87 12.98 -12.39 31.60
N SER A 88 12.64 -13.23 30.60
CA SER A 88 11.65 -12.88 29.57
C SER A 88 10.49 -13.87 29.59
N ILE A 89 9.27 -13.36 29.63
CA ILE A 89 8.04 -14.16 29.57
C ILE A 89 7.11 -13.52 28.53
N LYS A 90 6.51 -14.36 27.70
CA LYS A 90 5.45 -13.91 26.80
C LYS A 90 4.14 -13.76 27.59
N ALA A 91 3.53 -12.57 27.56
CA ALA A 91 2.22 -12.36 28.13
C ALA A 91 1.13 -13.08 27.31
N GLU A 92 0.15 -13.66 27.98
CA GLU A 92 -1.05 -14.23 27.40
C GLU A 92 -2.23 -13.30 27.59
N GLU A 93 -3.11 -13.22 26.61
CA GLU A 93 -4.23 -12.25 26.56
C GLU A 93 -5.15 -12.30 27.80
N ALA A 94 -5.38 -13.50 28.33
CA ALA A 94 -6.29 -13.68 29.46
C ALA A 94 -5.62 -13.59 30.85
N THR A 95 -4.32 -13.85 30.95
CA THR A 95 -3.63 -14.03 32.24
C THR A 95 -2.44 -13.10 32.44
N GLY A 96 -2.04 -12.39 31.39
CA GLY A 96 -0.83 -11.56 31.43
C GLY A 96 0.46 -12.39 31.53
N ALA A 97 1.51 -11.79 32.10
CA ALA A 97 2.77 -12.47 32.39
C ALA A 97 3.00 -12.49 33.92
N VAL A 98 3.34 -13.64 34.46
CA VAL A 98 3.60 -13.80 35.90
C VAL A 98 5.04 -14.23 36.11
N PHE A 99 5.85 -13.38 36.72
CA PHE A 99 7.18 -13.74 37.19
C PHE A 99 7.05 -14.29 38.62
N THR A 100 7.57 -15.50 38.83
CA THR A 100 7.50 -16.20 40.12
C THR A 100 8.88 -16.34 40.73
N ASN A 101 8.94 -16.50 42.07
CA ASN A 101 10.17 -16.76 42.81
C ASN A 101 11.20 -15.63 42.65
N LEU A 102 10.75 -14.41 42.56
CA LEU A 102 11.63 -13.24 42.57
C LEU A 102 12.04 -12.91 44.00
N ASP A 103 13.32 -12.59 44.20
CA ASP A 103 13.81 -12.05 45.46
C ASP A 103 13.26 -10.64 45.70
N GLN A 104 13.35 -10.19 46.93
CA GLN A 104 12.97 -8.82 47.25
C GLN A 104 13.89 -7.82 46.57
N GLY A 105 13.33 -6.85 45.84
CA GLY A 105 14.15 -5.85 45.17
C GLY A 105 13.39 -4.90 44.24
N TYR A 106 14.16 -4.13 43.53
CA TYR A 106 13.68 -3.30 42.45
C TYR A 106 13.84 -4.05 41.13
N TYR A 107 12.80 -4.01 40.35
CA TYR A 107 12.79 -4.64 39.02
C TYR A 107 12.46 -3.61 37.96
N PHE A 108 13.32 -3.55 36.96
CA PHE A 108 12.97 -2.88 35.72
C PHE A 108 12.21 -3.84 34.84
N VAL A 109 10.96 -3.50 34.53
CA VAL A 109 10.10 -4.28 33.63
C VAL A 109 10.04 -3.59 32.29
N ASN A 110 10.58 -4.23 31.26
CA ASN A 110 10.50 -3.77 29.90
C ASN A 110 9.37 -4.50 29.19
N THR A 111 8.43 -3.75 28.59
CA THR A 111 7.31 -4.28 27.83
C THR A 111 7.45 -3.88 26.38
N THR A 112 6.65 -4.49 25.50
CA THR A 112 6.63 -4.14 24.07
C THR A 112 6.13 -2.70 23.83
N THR A 113 5.29 -2.17 24.72
CA THR A 113 4.66 -0.86 24.59
C THR A 113 5.31 0.22 25.42
N GLY A 114 6.07 -0.13 26.44
CA GLY A 114 6.67 0.85 27.35
C GLY A 114 7.66 0.25 28.31
N SER A 115 8.20 1.09 29.20
CA SER A 115 9.08 0.68 30.29
C SER A 115 8.45 1.11 31.61
N LEU A 116 8.42 0.20 32.55
CA LEU A 116 7.92 0.43 33.89
C LEU A 116 9.00 0.12 34.91
N CYS A 117 9.08 0.90 35.98
CA CYS A 117 9.90 0.58 37.15
C CYS A 117 8.97 0.26 38.30
N SER A 118 9.09 -0.92 38.88
CA SER A 118 8.27 -1.37 40.00
C SER A 118 9.11 -1.61 41.24
N LEU A 119 8.53 -1.30 42.39
CA LEU A 119 9.07 -1.59 43.70
C LEU A 119 8.31 -2.77 44.30
N ALA A 120 8.98 -3.90 44.45
CA ALA A 120 8.38 -5.02 45.15
C ALA A 120 8.66 -4.93 46.65
N ASN A 121 7.58 -4.89 47.47
CA ASN A 121 7.69 -5.04 48.89
C ASN A 121 7.72 -6.52 49.30
N ALA A 122 8.42 -6.83 50.38
CA ALA A 122 8.50 -8.15 50.93
C ALA A 122 7.10 -8.82 51.13
N GLY A 123 6.85 -9.92 50.48
CA GLY A 123 5.70 -10.80 50.74
C GLY A 123 4.37 -10.39 50.12
N SER A 124 4.35 -9.49 49.12
CA SER A 124 3.12 -9.14 48.40
C SER A 124 3.29 -9.30 46.88
N TYR A 125 2.19 -9.68 46.21
CA TYR A 125 2.09 -9.54 44.77
C TYR A 125 2.12 -8.07 44.39
N GLN A 126 2.94 -7.74 43.41
CA GLN A 126 2.84 -6.45 42.73
C GLN A 126 2.23 -6.72 41.35
N THR A 127 1.10 -6.11 41.08
CA THR A 127 0.49 -6.12 39.76
C THR A 127 0.90 -4.85 39.04
N ILE A 128 1.53 -5.02 37.90
CA ILE A 128 1.81 -3.95 36.95
C ILE A 128 0.76 -4.06 35.86
N GLU A 129 -0.12 -3.07 35.77
CA GLU A 129 -1.06 -2.98 34.67
C GLU A 129 -0.41 -2.18 33.55
N GLU A 130 -0.20 -2.85 32.41
CA GLU A 130 0.19 -2.18 31.18
C GLU A 130 -1.01 -1.36 30.69
N LYS A 131 -0.89 -0.04 30.68
CA LYS A 131 -1.96 0.88 30.26
C LYS A 131 -1.67 1.50 28.90
N ASN A 132 -0.54 1.14 28.29
CA ASN A 132 -0.16 1.66 26.99
C ASN A 132 -0.78 0.78 25.90
N GLU A 133 -1.38 1.42 24.91
CA GLU A 133 -1.89 0.77 23.73
C GLU A 133 -0.91 1.02 22.58
N LEU A 134 -0.72 0.03 21.70
CA LEU A 134 0.09 0.19 20.50
C LEU A 134 -0.63 1.09 19.50
N PRO A 135 0.10 1.94 18.75
CA PRO A 135 -0.48 2.61 17.61
C PRO A 135 -0.99 1.58 16.60
N SER A 136 -1.98 1.95 15.85
CA SER A 136 -2.56 1.11 14.80
C SER A 136 -2.60 1.87 13.48
N GLY A 137 -2.65 1.14 12.38
CA GLY A 137 -2.76 1.71 11.04
C GLY A 137 -3.83 1.01 10.22
N GLU A 138 -4.40 1.77 9.30
CA GLU A 138 -5.27 1.29 8.23
C GLU A 138 -4.72 1.80 6.91
N LYS A 139 -4.76 0.98 5.84
CA LYS A 139 -4.32 1.38 4.52
C LYS A 139 -5.37 1.04 3.47
N LYS A 140 -5.79 2.02 2.69
CA LYS A 140 -6.85 1.89 1.69
C LYS A 140 -6.50 2.59 0.38
N ILE A 141 -7.10 2.14 -0.71
CA ILE A 141 -7.21 2.89 -1.95
C ILE A 141 -8.34 3.90 -1.78
N VAL A 142 -8.15 5.11 -2.30
CA VAL A 142 -9.18 6.15 -2.32
C VAL A 142 -9.68 6.33 -3.75
N THR A 143 -10.95 6.05 -3.96
CA THR A 143 -11.64 6.21 -5.25
C THR A 143 -12.40 7.53 -5.31
N ASP A 144 -13.10 7.77 -6.41
CA ASP A 144 -13.90 8.97 -6.61
C ASP A 144 -14.92 9.16 -5.47
N GLY A 145 -15.13 10.42 -5.08
CA GLY A 145 -15.99 10.77 -3.95
C GLY A 145 -15.40 10.44 -2.57
N ASN A 146 -14.08 10.18 -2.47
CA ASN A 146 -13.38 9.77 -1.24
C ASN A 146 -13.91 8.44 -0.64
N VAL A 147 -14.45 7.56 -1.46
CA VAL A 147 -14.80 6.20 -1.06
C VAL A 147 -13.52 5.37 -0.95
N THR A 148 -13.40 4.55 0.09
CA THR A 148 -12.25 3.67 0.28
C THR A 148 -12.53 2.26 -0.23
N ALA A 149 -11.49 1.60 -0.77
CA ALA A 149 -11.54 0.24 -1.26
C ALA A 149 -10.27 -0.53 -0.88
N ASP A 150 -10.41 -1.85 -0.73
CA ASP A 150 -9.28 -2.77 -0.52
C ASP A 150 -8.68 -3.23 -1.84
N SER A 151 -9.44 -3.17 -2.91
CA SER A 151 -8.97 -3.53 -4.24
C SER A 151 -9.68 -2.75 -5.32
N ILE A 152 -8.98 -2.54 -6.43
CA ILE A 152 -9.55 -1.99 -7.67
C ILE A 152 -8.92 -2.65 -8.89
N THR A 153 -9.55 -2.46 -10.03
CA THR A 153 -8.94 -2.76 -11.33
C THR A 153 -8.47 -1.48 -11.99
N ALA A 154 -7.34 -1.52 -12.68
CA ALA A 154 -6.80 -0.34 -13.33
C ALA A 154 -6.02 -0.71 -14.61
N THR A 155 -5.96 0.20 -15.55
CA THR A 155 -5.12 0.09 -16.75
C THR A 155 -3.72 0.62 -16.45
N ILE A 156 -2.67 0.05 -17.05
CA ILE A 156 -1.31 0.62 -17.00
C ILE A 156 -1.35 2.09 -17.38
N GLY A 157 -0.63 2.93 -16.63
CA GLY A 157 -0.66 4.39 -16.74
C GLY A 157 -1.70 5.08 -15.86
N SER A 158 -2.65 4.33 -15.25
CA SER A 158 -3.61 4.91 -14.31
C SER A 158 -2.95 5.34 -13.01
N THR A 159 -3.41 6.47 -12.45
CA THR A 159 -2.96 6.96 -11.14
C THR A 159 -3.90 6.46 -10.05
N ILE A 160 -3.33 5.80 -9.04
CA ILE A 160 -4.03 5.25 -7.88
C ILE A 160 -3.71 6.11 -6.67
N LYS A 161 -4.74 6.52 -5.95
CA LYS A 161 -4.59 7.29 -4.69
C LYS A 161 -4.69 6.35 -3.50
N TYR A 162 -3.72 6.42 -2.60
CA TYR A 162 -3.65 5.67 -1.36
C TYR A 162 -3.80 6.59 -0.16
N LYS A 163 -4.31 6.03 0.92
CA LYS A 163 -4.37 6.66 2.23
C LYS A 163 -3.94 5.67 3.30
N ILE A 164 -2.95 6.06 4.12
CA ILE A 164 -2.61 5.39 5.36
C ILE A 164 -3.15 6.26 6.50
N THR A 165 -3.95 5.66 7.37
CA THR A 165 -4.46 6.32 8.57
C THR A 165 -3.72 5.74 9.77
N VAL A 166 -2.95 6.56 10.47
CA VAL A 166 -2.28 6.19 11.72
C VAL A 166 -3.12 6.68 12.88
N THR A 167 -3.49 5.75 13.76
CA THR A 167 -4.22 6.04 14.99
C THR A 167 -3.30 5.76 16.15
N ASP A 168 -3.01 6.79 16.93
CA ASP A 168 -2.31 6.64 18.17
C ASP A 168 -3.29 6.48 19.33
N LYS A 169 -2.85 5.72 20.32
CA LYS A 169 -3.60 5.47 21.52
C LYS A 169 -2.79 5.96 22.73
N LYS A 170 -3.43 5.96 23.86
CA LYS A 170 -2.88 6.53 25.08
C LYS A 170 -1.53 5.92 25.49
N GLY A 171 -0.51 6.75 25.65
CA GLY A 171 0.79 6.34 26.19
C GLY A 171 1.97 6.41 25.24
N THR A 172 1.77 6.86 24.00
CA THR A 172 2.85 7.09 23.03
C THR A 172 3.28 8.56 23.06
N ASP A 173 4.54 8.81 23.35
CA ASP A 173 5.15 10.13 23.29
C ASP A 173 6.48 10.14 22.49
N GLN A 174 6.67 9.12 21.67
CA GLN A 174 7.83 8.98 20.77
C GLN A 174 7.40 9.14 19.31
N ALA A 175 8.37 9.42 18.45
CA ALA A 175 8.13 9.45 17.01
C ALA A 175 7.64 8.09 16.49
N ILE A 176 6.77 8.14 15.47
CA ILE A 176 6.28 6.97 14.74
C ILE A 176 6.87 7.04 13.34
N THR A 177 7.51 5.96 12.86
CA THR A 177 7.92 5.83 11.46
C THR A 177 6.94 4.94 10.73
N VAL A 178 6.39 5.43 9.63
CA VAL A 178 5.53 4.67 8.71
C VAL A 178 6.35 4.30 7.49
N HIS A 179 6.47 3.02 7.24
CA HIS A 179 7.13 2.44 6.07
C HIS A 179 6.08 1.99 5.07
N ASP A 180 6.28 2.30 3.81
CA ASP A 180 5.42 1.88 2.72
C ASP A 180 6.21 1.04 1.72
N LYS A 181 5.64 -0.06 1.25
CA LYS A 181 6.27 -0.94 0.28
C LYS A 181 5.31 -1.32 -0.82
N MET A 182 5.62 -0.87 -2.03
CA MET A 182 4.89 -1.17 -3.24
C MET A 182 5.55 -2.32 -4.01
N ASP A 183 4.72 -3.16 -4.63
CA ASP A 183 5.18 -4.13 -5.62
C ASP A 183 5.68 -3.43 -6.89
N ALA A 184 6.48 -4.14 -7.70
CA ALA A 184 7.08 -3.61 -8.93
C ALA A 184 6.06 -3.15 -10.00
N GLY A 185 4.79 -3.50 -9.84
CA GLY A 185 3.70 -3.03 -10.69
C GLY A 185 3.19 -1.63 -10.36
N LEU A 186 3.71 -0.99 -9.30
CA LEU A 186 3.32 0.34 -8.86
C LEU A 186 4.53 1.26 -8.79
N GLU A 187 4.42 2.44 -9.37
CA GLU A 187 5.46 3.47 -9.38
C GLU A 187 5.02 4.64 -8.51
N PHE A 188 5.73 4.88 -7.41
CA PHE A 188 5.41 5.92 -6.45
C PHE A 188 5.60 7.32 -7.03
N ASN A 189 4.59 8.17 -6.94
CA ASN A 189 4.65 9.57 -7.31
C ASN A 189 5.17 10.41 -6.14
N LYS A 190 6.48 10.54 -6.03
CA LYS A 190 7.20 11.11 -4.88
C LYS A 190 6.73 12.51 -4.45
N ASP A 191 6.31 13.35 -5.39
CA ASP A 191 5.85 14.71 -5.12
C ASP A 191 4.36 14.79 -4.71
N SER A 192 3.65 13.64 -4.70
CA SER A 192 2.23 13.58 -4.37
C SER A 192 1.93 13.40 -2.88
N LEU A 193 2.97 13.08 -2.06
CA LEU A 193 2.78 12.75 -0.66
C LEU A 193 2.36 13.97 0.15
N GLU A 194 1.31 13.81 0.90
CA GLU A 194 0.73 14.81 1.80
C GLU A 194 0.42 14.17 3.15
N VAL A 195 0.67 14.90 4.23
CA VAL A 195 0.29 14.50 5.59
C VAL A 195 -0.82 15.41 6.08
N TRP A 196 -1.89 14.80 6.58
CA TRP A 196 -3.11 15.51 7.00
C TRP A 196 -3.48 15.16 8.43
N ARG A 197 -4.09 16.09 9.13
CA ARG A 197 -4.67 15.91 10.45
C ARG A 197 -5.98 16.66 10.56
N ASN A 198 -7.05 15.95 10.93
CA ASN A 198 -8.38 16.54 11.07
C ASN A 198 -8.84 17.35 9.83
N GLY A 199 -8.54 16.86 8.63
CA GLY A 199 -8.88 17.53 7.37
C GLY A 199 -8.00 18.74 7.03
N VAL A 200 -6.93 19.00 7.77
CA VAL A 200 -5.97 20.07 7.52
C VAL A 200 -4.63 19.48 7.09
N LYS A 201 -4.11 19.94 5.95
CA LYS A 201 -2.79 19.56 5.46
C LYS A 201 -1.71 20.14 6.37
N LEU A 202 -0.80 19.29 6.83
CA LEU A 202 0.33 19.68 7.67
C LEU A 202 1.49 20.19 6.80
N THR A 203 2.23 21.16 7.32
CA THR A 203 3.48 21.67 6.73
C THR A 203 4.69 21.44 7.62
N SER A 204 4.49 20.87 8.82
CA SER A 204 5.53 20.56 9.80
C SER A 204 5.06 19.46 10.75
N GLY A 205 5.93 19.02 11.64
CA GLY A 205 5.64 17.95 12.61
C GLY A 205 5.91 16.54 12.06
N TYR A 206 6.32 16.43 10.82
CA TYR A 206 6.75 15.18 10.19
C TYR A 206 7.98 15.40 9.31
N THR A 207 8.67 14.31 8.97
CA THR A 207 9.78 14.29 8.02
C THR A 207 9.49 13.27 6.92
N TYR A 208 9.71 13.68 5.69
CA TYR A 208 9.67 12.84 4.49
C TYR A 208 10.80 13.28 3.56
N ASP A 209 11.68 12.36 3.20
CA ASP A 209 12.75 12.59 2.22
C ASP A 209 12.38 11.86 0.92
N LYS A 210 11.95 12.62 -0.08
CA LYS A 210 11.53 12.08 -1.38
C LYS A 210 12.66 11.49 -2.21
N ASP A 211 13.90 11.83 -1.89
CA ASP A 211 15.09 11.41 -2.63
C ASP A 211 15.89 10.33 -1.89
N ALA A 212 15.42 9.93 -0.70
CA ALA A 212 16.00 8.82 0.03
C ALA A 212 15.85 7.49 -0.72
N THR A 213 16.83 6.62 -0.52
CA THR A 213 16.80 5.23 -1.00
C THR A 213 16.91 4.34 0.22
N TYR A 214 15.92 3.50 0.42
CA TYR A 214 15.83 2.60 1.56
C TYR A 214 16.36 1.23 1.15
N THR A 215 17.52 0.85 1.71
CA THR A 215 18.24 -0.41 1.40
C THR A 215 18.35 -1.33 2.60
N ASP A 216 17.74 -0.96 3.69
CA ASP A 216 17.63 -1.74 4.91
C ASP A 216 16.76 -3.00 4.73
N THR A 217 16.60 -3.76 5.79
CA THR A 217 16.04 -5.12 5.75
C THR A 217 14.62 -5.21 5.19
N ASP A 218 13.85 -4.12 5.14
CA ASP A 218 12.47 -4.14 4.62
C ASP A 218 12.33 -3.64 3.17
N ASN A 219 13.37 -2.98 2.60
CA ASN A 219 13.35 -2.42 1.24
C ASN A 219 12.05 -1.65 0.96
N CYS A 220 11.68 -0.73 1.84
CA CYS A 220 10.46 0.06 1.65
C CYS A 220 10.60 1.06 0.49
N THR A 221 9.46 1.49 -0.04
CA THR A 221 9.39 2.46 -1.14
C THR A 221 9.62 3.87 -0.63
N PHE A 222 9.07 4.18 0.55
CA PHE A 222 9.30 5.45 1.25
C PHE A 222 9.02 5.30 2.75
N GLU A 223 9.53 6.27 3.51
CA GLU A 223 9.25 6.42 4.94
C GLU A 223 8.69 7.81 5.26
N VAL A 224 7.81 7.86 6.25
CA VAL A 224 7.34 9.10 6.86
C VAL A 224 7.53 9.01 8.37
N VAL A 225 8.34 9.91 8.92
CA VAL A 225 8.53 10.01 10.37
C VAL A 225 7.58 11.07 10.93
N LEU A 226 6.61 10.64 11.72
CA LEU A 226 5.74 11.52 12.50
C LEU A 226 6.46 11.89 13.79
N GLY A 227 6.77 13.17 13.98
CA GLY A 227 7.54 13.65 15.11
C GLY A 227 6.84 13.44 16.46
N ALA A 228 7.61 13.26 17.53
CA ALA A 228 7.10 12.99 18.88
C ALA A 228 6.02 14.01 19.36
N GLU A 229 6.22 15.30 19.06
CA GLU A 229 5.24 16.34 19.43
C GLU A 229 3.92 16.19 18.65
N LEU A 230 3.96 15.79 17.38
CA LEU A 230 2.76 15.50 16.60
C LEU A 230 2.04 14.26 17.14
N VAL A 231 2.80 13.21 17.48
CA VAL A 231 2.27 11.95 18.03
C VAL A 231 1.66 12.19 19.41
N LYS A 232 2.34 12.90 20.28
CA LYS A 232 1.84 13.28 21.63
C LYS A 232 0.50 13.99 21.60
N ASP A 233 0.29 14.82 20.59
CA ASP A 233 -0.98 15.50 20.34
C ASP A 233 -2.07 14.58 19.74
N LEU A 234 -1.73 13.37 19.29
CA LEU A 234 -2.70 12.38 18.81
C LEU A 234 -3.40 11.59 19.90
N GLN A 235 -3.02 11.78 21.17
CA GLN A 235 -3.67 11.14 22.31
C GLN A 235 -5.20 11.35 22.24
N GLU A 236 -5.97 10.31 22.59
CA GLU A 236 -7.44 10.28 22.55
C GLU A 236 -8.08 9.89 21.19
N ASN A 237 -7.51 8.92 20.48
CA ASN A 237 -8.04 8.38 19.21
C ASN A 237 -8.05 9.40 18.04
N LYS A 238 -7.15 10.34 18.04
CA LYS A 238 -6.93 11.22 16.89
C LYS A 238 -6.07 10.51 15.84
N THR A 239 -6.26 10.88 14.59
CA THR A 239 -5.58 10.24 13.46
C THR A 239 -4.71 11.22 12.70
N VAL A 240 -3.63 10.70 12.11
CA VAL A 240 -2.89 11.34 11.03
C VAL A 240 -3.12 10.52 9.76
N GLU A 241 -3.43 11.19 8.66
CA GLU A 241 -3.58 10.58 7.35
C GLU A 241 -2.37 10.92 6.48
N ILE A 242 -1.75 9.91 5.88
CA ILE A 242 -0.71 10.03 4.85
C ILE A 242 -1.37 9.68 3.53
N ILE A 243 -1.44 10.66 2.63
CA ILE A 243 -2.12 10.55 1.34
C ILE A 243 -1.09 10.72 0.23
N TYR A 244 -1.10 9.82 -0.74
CA TYR A 244 -0.17 9.84 -1.86
C TYR A 244 -0.74 9.09 -3.05
N THR A 245 -0.04 9.15 -4.18
CA THR A 245 -0.44 8.43 -5.39
C THR A 245 0.69 7.55 -5.92
N ALA A 246 0.30 6.51 -6.64
CA ALA A 246 1.20 5.70 -7.45
C ALA A 246 0.62 5.51 -8.85
N THR A 247 1.47 5.37 -9.85
CA THR A 247 1.07 5.05 -11.22
C THR A 247 1.19 3.54 -11.44
N VAL A 248 0.22 2.94 -12.11
CA VAL A 248 0.28 1.52 -12.51
C VAL A 248 1.33 1.40 -13.61
N GLY A 249 2.43 0.75 -13.30
CA GLY A 249 3.59 0.60 -14.17
C GLY A 249 3.56 -0.64 -15.06
N ALA A 250 4.58 -0.79 -15.87
CA ALA A 250 4.74 -1.94 -16.78
C ALA A 250 4.80 -3.29 -16.06
N GLY A 251 5.35 -3.34 -14.84
CA GLY A 251 5.43 -4.56 -14.01
C GLY A 251 4.08 -5.09 -13.52
N ALA A 252 2.99 -4.33 -13.70
CA ALA A 252 1.66 -4.75 -13.24
C ALA A 252 1.08 -5.96 -14.01
N ILE A 253 1.69 -6.37 -15.13
CA ILE A 253 1.31 -7.58 -15.88
C ILE A 253 2.02 -8.84 -15.39
N ASP A 254 3.01 -8.71 -14.52
CA ASP A 254 3.80 -9.82 -13.98
C ASP A 254 3.09 -10.42 -12.74
N ALA A 255 3.55 -11.61 -12.32
CA ALA A 255 3.12 -12.26 -11.08
C ALA A 255 1.58 -12.37 -10.88
N GLY A 256 0.83 -12.67 -11.94
CA GLY A 256 -0.63 -12.85 -11.87
C GLY A 256 -1.42 -11.56 -11.97
N ALA A 257 -0.79 -10.48 -12.40
CA ALA A 257 -1.41 -9.17 -12.66
C ALA A 257 -2.08 -8.53 -11.44
N THR A 258 -1.55 -8.82 -10.25
CA THR A 258 -1.95 -8.19 -8.98
C THR A 258 -0.77 -7.44 -8.39
N SER A 259 -0.93 -6.15 -8.16
CA SER A 259 0.07 -5.30 -7.51
C SER A 259 -0.39 -4.92 -6.12
N LYS A 260 0.42 -5.27 -5.11
CA LYS A 260 0.14 -5.02 -3.68
C LYS A 260 0.88 -3.79 -3.18
N ASN A 261 0.31 -3.17 -2.18
CA ASN A 261 0.93 -2.08 -1.48
C ASN A 261 0.81 -2.28 0.03
N THR A 262 1.89 -2.71 0.69
CA THR A 262 1.95 -2.99 2.13
C THR A 262 2.45 -1.78 2.90
N ALA A 263 2.20 -1.75 4.21
CA ALA A 263 2.80 -0.76 5.10
C ALA A 263 3.03 -1.31 6.50
N LYS A 264 3.95 -0.68 7.24
CA LYS A 264 4.30 -0.99 8.62
C LYS A 264 4.44 0.30 9.43
N ILE A 265 4.34 0.15 10.72
CA ILE A 265 4.59 1.22 11.70
C ILE A 265 5.71 0.78 12.61
N ASP A 266 6.80 1.55 12.68
CA ASP A 266 7.82 1.40 13.69
C ASP A 266 7.56 2.35 14.83
N TYR A 267 7.46 1.79 16.04
CA TYR A 267 7.24 2.52 17.27
C TYR A 267 8.03 1.88 18.42
N SER A 268 8.84 2.68 19.09
CA SER A 268 9.55 2.26 20.32
C SER A 268 10.27 0.90 20.21
N HIS A 269 11.02 0.67 19.15
CA HIS A 269 11.72 -0.58 18.79
C HIS A 269 10.80 -1.77 18.44
N ASN A 270 9.54 -1.52 18.15
CA ASN A 270 8.61 -2.54 17.67
C ASN A 270 8.12 -2.17 16.28
N THR A 271 8.02 -3.18 15.43
CA THR A 271 7.40 -3.08 14.11
C THR A 271 6.00 -3.70 14.16
N ILE A 272 5.02 -2.96 13.68
CA ILE A 272 3.61 -3.33 13.64
C ILE A 272 3.17 -3.34 12.18
N ASP A 273 2.80 -4.50 11.68
CA ASP A 273 2.25 -4.60 10.32
C ASP A 273 0.86 -3.95 10.26
N ILE A 274 0.60 -3.17 9.22
CA ILE A 274 -0.74 -2.71 8.89
C ILE A 274 -1.42 -3.85 8.13
N PRO A 275 -2.53 -4.42 8.66
CA PRO A 275 -3.11 -5.64 8.12
C PRO A 275 -3.76 -5.45 6.75
N ASP A 276 -4.19 -4.24 6.43
CA ASP A 276 -4.80 -3.92 5.15
C ASP A 276 -3.74 -3.86 4.05
N ILE A 277 -3.92 -4.68 3.03
CA ILE A 277 -3.04 -4.77 1.87
C ILE A 277 -3.86 -4.43 0.63
N PRO A 278 -3.92 -3.15 0.22
CA PRO A 278 -4.62 -2.77 -0.99
C PRO A 278 -4.04 -3.42 -2.24
N GLU A 279 -4.92 -3.90 -3.12
CA GLU A 279 -4.55 -4.62 -4.33
C GLU A 279 -5.07 -3.91 -5.59
N VAL A 280 -4.21 -3.80 -6.60
CA VAL A 280 -4.57 -3.30 -7.93
C VAL A 280 -4.45 -4.43 -8.94
N TYR A 281 -5.55 -4.73 -9.61
CA TYR A 281 -5.61 -5.78 -10.62
C TYR A 281 -5.55 -5.20 -12.02
N THR A 282 -4.81 -5.88 -12.91
CA THR A 282 -4.85 -5.67 -14.35
C THR A 282 -5.29 -6.96 -15.03
N TYR A 283 -6.01 -6.84 -16.14
CA TYR A 283 -6.51 -7.95 -16.93
C TYR A 283 -5.93 -7.94 -18.33
N LYS A 284 -6.22 -9.02 -19.07
CA LYS A 284 -5.87 -9.19 -20.47
C LYS A 284 -7.04 -9.73 -21.27
N PHE A 285 -6.97 -9.55 -22.57
CA PHE A 285 -7.80 -10.29 -23.51
C PHE A 285 -6.97 -10.91 -24.62
N GLY A 286 -7.38 -12.10 -25.07
CA GLY A 286 -6.86 -12.76 -26.24
C GLY A 286 -7.59 -12.25 -27.48
N LEU A 287 -6.84 -11.82 -28.50
CA LEU A 287 -7.34 -11.40 -29.82
C LEU A 287 -7.09 -12.51 -30.81
N VAL A 288 -8.15 -13.00 -31.48
CA VAL A 288 -8.07 -14.01 -32.52
C VAL A 288 -8.69 -13.47 -33.79
N LYS A 289 -7.90 -13.42 -34.86
CA LYS A 289 -8.34 -13.02 -36.20
C LYS A 289 -8.73 -14.24 -37.00
N THR A 290 -9.97 -14.31 -37.51
CA THR A 290 -10.45 -15.47 -38.25
C THR A 290 -11.18 -15.10 -39.54
N ASP A 291 -11.42 -16.12 -40.40
CA ASP A 291 -12.45 -16.09 -41.41
C ASP A 291 -13.82 -16.54 -40.85
N LYS A 292 -14.83 -16.60 -41.70
CA LYS A 292 -16.19 -17.07 -41.38
C LYS A 292 -16.25 -18.54 -40.93
N ASP A 293 -15.27 -19.35 -41.31
CA ASP A 293 -15.20 -20.78 -41.03
C ASP A 293 -14.31 -21.03 -39.76
N LYS A 294 -13.97 -19.96 -39.01
CA LYS A 294 -13.12 -19.96 -37.81
C LYS A 294 -11.65 -20.30 -38.04
N ASN A 295 -11.16 -20.33 -39.27
CA ASN A 295 -9.74 -20.50 -39.55
C ASN A 295 -8.97 -19.23 -39.16
N VAL A 296 -7.85 -19.37 -38.47
CA VAL A 296 -7.01 -18.24 -38.03
C VAL A 296 -6.39 -17.55 -39.25
N LEU A 297 -6.51 -16.25 -39.31
CA LEU A 297 -5.92 -15.39 -40.31
C LEU A 297 -4.73 -14.61 -39.72
N SER A 298 -3.75 -14.31 -40.54
CA SER A 298 -2.61 -13.47 -40.23
C SER A 298 -2.57 -12.21 -41.11
N GLY A 299 -1.80 -11.21 -40.69
CA GLY A 299 -1.55 -10.00 -41.47
C GLY A 299 -2.54 -8.86 -41.24
N ALA A 300 -3.52 -9.02 -40.38
CA ALA A 300 -4.33 -7.89 -39.93
C ALA A 300 -3.58 -7.03 -38.88
N LYS A 301 -3.85 -5.74 -38.89
CA LYS A 301 -3.34 -4.82 -37.85
C LYS A 301 -4.47 -4.05 -37.18
N PHE A 302 -4.26 -3.77 -35.90
CA PHE A 302 -5.25 -3.06 -35.08
C PHE A 302 -4.61 -1.98 -34.22
N LYS A 303 -5.42 -1.00 -33.85
CA LYS A 303 -5.20 -0.07 -32.75
C LYS A 303 -6.29 -0.21 -31.71
N LEU A 304 -5.95 0.04 -30.43
CA LEU A 304 -6.85 -0.03 -29.30
C LEU A 304 -7.26 1.38 -28.87
N TYR A 305 -8.55 1.58 -28.53
CA TYR A 305 -9.09 2.86 -28.09
C TYR A 305 -9.96 2.72 -26.85
N ALA A 306 -10.03 3.81 -26.07
CA ALA A 306 -10.88 3.90 -24.90
C ALA A 306 -12.32 4.31 -25.22
N ASP A 307 -12.60 4.78 -26.45
CA ASP A 307 -13.92 5.28 -26.85
C ASP A 307 -14.29 4.78 -28.26
N SER A 308 -15.59 4.64 -28.52
CA SER A 308 -16.12 4.12 -29.77
C SER A 308 -15.87 5.01 -31.01
N ALA A 309 -15.58 6.29 -30.79
CA ALA A 309 -15.27 7.24 -31.85
C ALA A 309 -13.76 7.26 -32.22
N ALA A 310 -12.96 6.40 -31.56
CA ALA A 310 -11.52 6.27 -31.76
C ALA A 310 -10.72 7.57 -31.59
N ASN A 311 -11.13 8.39 -30.60
CA ASN A 311 -10.43 9.63 -30.29
C ASN A 311 -9.28 9.44 -29.31
N THR A 312 -9.43 8.50 -28.37
CA THR A 312 -8.49 8.26 -27.28
C THR A 312 -7.78 6.92 -27.52
N GLU A 313 -6.63 6.96 -28.20
CA GLU A 313 -5.80 5.76 -28.45
C GLU A 313 -5.15 5.25 -27.17
N ILE A 314 -5.31 3.99 -26.87
CA ILE A 314 -4.54 3.25 -25.86
C ILE A 314 -3.35 2.61 -26.57
N LYS A 315 -2.20 3.25 -26.44
CA LYS A 315 -0.96 2.75 -27.04
C LYS A 315 -0.54 1.43 -26.41
N VAL A 316 0.00 0.54 -27.21
CA VAL A 316 0.54 -0.74 -26.76
C VAL A 316 1.96 -0.94 -27.27
N VAL A 317 2.75 -1.72 -26.54
CA VAL A 317 4.09 -2.16 -26.96
C VAL A 317 4.12 -3.67 -27.10
N LYS A 318 4.89 -4.17 -28.08
CA LYS A 318 5.05 -5.60 -28.32
C LYS A 318 6.10 -6.17 -27.36
N LEU A 319 5.78 -7.29 -26.72
CA LEU A 319 6.67 -8.01 -25.81
C LEU A 319 7.48 -9.07 -26.57
N ALA A 320 8.53 -9.57 -25.92
CA ALA A 320 9.41 -10.58 -26.53
C ALA A 320 8.72 -11.92 -26.85
N ASP A 321 7.63 -12.24 -26.13
CA ASP A 321 6.79 -13.43 -26.36
C ASP A 321 5.77 -13.25 -27.50
N GLY A 322 5.74 -12.09 -28.14
CA GLY A 322 4.82 -11.76 -29.23
C GLY A 322 3.46 -11.26 -28.78
N THR A 323 3.21 -11.16 -27.46
CA THR A 323 2.03 -10.51 -26.90
C THR A 323 2.23 -8.99 -26.77
N TYR A 324 1.22 -8.28 -26.32
CA TYR A 324 1.26 -6.83 -26.15
C TYR A 324 0.86 -6.44 -24.72
N ARG A 325 1.39 -5.34 -24.25
CA ARG A 325 0.87 -4.66 -23.07
C ARG A 325 0.56 -3.20 -23.37
N VAL A 326 -0.27 -2.60 -22.57
CA VAL A 326 -0.46 -1.15 -22.59
C VAL A 326 0.89 -0.45 -22.34
N ALA A 327 1.17 0.59 -23.12
CA ALA A 327 2.40 1.36 -23.01
C ALA A 327 2.36 2.27 -21.76
N VAL A 328 3.51 2.41 -21.09
CA VAL A 328 3.69 3.47 -20.08
C VAL A 328 4.04 4.79 -20.75
N GLU A 329 4.01 5.87 -19.97
CA GLU A 329 4.38 7.20 -20.47
C GLU A 329 5.79 7.21 -21.06
N GLY A 330 5.95 7.86 -22.22
CA GLY A 330 7.22 7.95 -22.94
C GLY A 330 7.53 6.77 -23.90
N GLU A 331 6.79 5.66 -23.83
CA GLU A 331 6.97 4.56 -24.78
C GLU A 331 6.31 4.85 -26.14
N THR A 332 6.97 4.39 -27.20
CA THR A 332 6.42 4.49 -28.55
C THR A 332 5.45 3.33 -28.79
N GLY A 333 4.18 3.65 -29.02
CA GLY A 333 3.17 2.67 -29.36
C GLY A 333 3.40 2.02 -30.71
N VAL A 334 2.94 0.76 -30.85
CA VAL A 334 2.95 -0.01 -32.10
C VAL A 334 1.54 -0.50 -32.42
N GLU A 335 1.30 -0.87 -33.70
CA GLU A 335 0.07 -1.56 -34.09
C GLU A 335 0.08 -3.02 -33.62
N ILE A 336 -1.08 -3.53 -33.26
CA ILE A 336 -1.29 -4.93 -32.84
C ILE A 336 -1.37 -5.78 -34.11
N GLU A 337 -0.40 -6.62 -34.35
CA GLU A 337 -0.45 -7.63 -35.42
C GLU A 337 -1.33 -8.79 -34.94
N ALA A 338 -2.47 -8.95 -35.57
CA ALA A 338 -3.42 -9.99 -35.18
C ALA A 338 -3.23 -11.27 -36.05
N GLY A 339 -3.29 -12.34 -35.40
CA GLY A 339 -3.50 -13.74 -35.72
C GLY A 339 -4.08 -14.35 -34.45
N VAL A 340 -3.17 -14.75 -33.54
CA VAL A 340 -3.48 -15.09 -32.16
C VAL A 340 -2.50 -14.31 -31.28
N THR A 341 -3.01 -13.43 -30.47
CA THR A 341 -2.17 -12.65 -29.54
C THR A 341 -2.94 -12.26 -28.28
N GLU A 342 -2.27 -11.71 -27.29
CA GLU A 342 -2.87 -11.19 -26.06
C GLU A 342 -2.50 -9.72 -25.86
N ILE A 343 -3.43 -8.96 -25.34
CA ILE A 343 -3.22 -7.58 -24.90
C ILE A 343 -3.44 -7.53 -23.37
N LYS A 344 -2.39 -7.13 -22.65
CA LYS A 344 -2.27 -7.17 -21.19
C LYS A 344 -2.25 -5.76 -20.59
N GLY A 345 -2.58 -5.66 -19.28
CA GLY A 345 -2.45 -4.44 -18.52
C GLY A 345 -3.67 -3.51 -18.62
N LEU A 346 -4.86 -4.07 -18.71
CA LEU A 346 -6.13 -3.36 -18.82
C LEU A 346 -6.97 -3.53 -17.54
N GLY A 347 -7.67 -2.49 -17.13
CA GLY A 347 -8.69 -2.57 -16.08
C GLY A 347 -10.05 -3.03 -16.61
N ASN A 348 -11.04 -3.15 -15.72
CA ASN A 348 -12.44 -3.29 -16.13
C ASN A 348 -12.84 -2.10 -16.99
N GLY A 349 -13.57 -2.37 -18.07
CA GLY A 349 -14.02 -1.32 -18.96
C GLY A 349 -14.45 -1.82 -20.33
N ILE A 350 -14.84 -0.88 -21.17
CA ILE A 350 -15.16 -1.12 -22.57
C ILE A 350 -14.07 -0.47 -23.41
N TYR A 351 -13.49 -1.25 -24.31
CA TYR A 351 -12.44 -0.87 -25.21
C TYR A 351 -12.86 -1.13 -26.66
N TYR A 352 -12.19 -0.53 -27.62
CA TYR A 352 -12.55 -0.61 -29.02
C TYR A 352 -11.30 -0.91 -29.86
N LEU A 353 -11.36 -2.00 -30.66
CA LEU A 353 -10.35 -2.36 -31.63
C LEU A 353 -10.75 -1.80 -33.01
N VAL A 354 -9.89 -1.00 -33.60
CA VAL A 354 -10.04 -0.50 -34.98
C VAL A 354 -9.05 -1.21 -35.85
N GLU A 355 -9.54 -1.89 -36.90
CA GLU A 355 -8.68 -2.53 -37.89
C GLU A 355 -8.05 -1.44 -38.78
N THR A 356 -6.73 -1.38 -38.82
CA THR A 356 -5.96 -0.43 -39.65
C THR A 356 -5.49 -1.07 -40.93
N GLU A 357 -5.32 -2.40 -40.96
CA GLU A 357 -4.97 -3.19 -42.13
C GLU A 357 -5.69 -4.55 -42.09
N ALA A 358 -6.45 -4.87 -43.14
CA ALA A 358 -7.11 -6.16 -43.22
C ALA A 358 -6.15 -7.26 -43.76
N PRO A 359 -6.41 -8.56 -43.47
CA PRO A 359 -5.68 -9.64 -44.06
C PRO A 359 -5.76 -9.62 -45.62
N GLN A 360 -4.73 -10.09 -46.27
CA GLN A 360 -4.70 -10.13 -47.76
C GLN A 360 -5.91 -10.88 -48.32
N ASN A 361 -6.60 -10.29 -49.28
CA ASN A 361 -7.81 -10.80 -49.96
C ASN A 361 -9.08 -10.77 -49.08
N TYR A 362 -9.06 -10.11 -47.94
CA TYR A 362 -10.25 -9.88 -47.10
C TYR A 362 -10.67 -8.42 -47.12
N ASN A 363 -11.94 -8.18 -46.90
CA ASN A 363 -12.47 -6.81 -46.79
C ASN A 363 -12.13 -6.23 -45.41
N PRO A 364 -11.75 -4.96 -45.31
CA PRO A 364 -11.52 -4.28 -44.04
C PRO A 364 -12.85 -4.16 -43.25
N LEU A 365 -12.74 -4.13 -41.93
CA LEU A 365 -13.86 -3.80 -41.06
C LEU A 365 -14.22 -2.31 -41.21
N THR A 366 -15.52 -2.03 -41.20
CA THR A 366 -16.04 -0.66 -41.26
C THR A 366 -16.36 -0.05 -39.93
N GLU A 367 -16.40 -0.87 -38.87
CA GLU A 367 -16.74 -0.47 -37.51
C GLU A 367 -15.71 -1.03 -36.53
N ALA A 368 -15.54 -0.33 -35.41
CA ALA A 368 -14.69 -0.80 -34.33
C ALA A 368 -15.32 -2.02 -33.63
N VAL A 369 -14.47 -2.94 -33.19
CA VAL A 369 -14.90 -4.12 -32.43
C VAL A 369 -14.88 -3.79 -30.94
N GLU A 370 -16.03 -3.88 -30.29
CA GLU A 370 -16.14 -3.68 -28.85
C GLU A 370 -15.52 -4.83 -28.06
N VAL A 371 -14.70 -4.49 -27.06
CA VAL A 371 -14.06 -5.41 -26.13
C VAL A 371 -14.45 -5.02 -24.73
N LYS A 372 -15.30 -5.81 -24.07
CA LYS A 372 -15.71 -5.59 -22.69
C LYS A 372 -14.91 -6.49 -21.76
N ILE A 373 -14.21 -5.90 -20.78
CA ILE A 373 -13.52 -6.59 -19.70
C ILE A 373 -14.30 -6.36 -18.40
N GLU A 374 -14.69 -7.46 -17.74
CA GLU A 374 -15.42 -7.47 -16.47
C GLU A 374 -14.85 -8.60 -15.61
N ASP A 375 -14.26 -8.23 -14.48
CA ASP A 375 -13.78 -9.10 -13.39
C ASP A 375 -12.99 -10.34 -13.84
N GLY A 376 -12.11 -10.19 -14.82
CA GLY A 376 -11.22 -11.27 -15.24
C GLY A 376 -10.69 -11.19 -16.65
N ASP A 377 -9.75 -12.07 -16.93
CA ASP A 377 -9.12 -12.24 -18.23
C ASP A 377 -10.09 -12.83 -19.24
N LYS A 378 -10.01 -12.36 -20.49
CA LYS A 378 -10.69 -12.97 -21.63
C LYS A 378 -9.69 -13.77 -22.47
N VAL A 379 -9.55 -15.04 -22.17
CA VAL A 379 -8.60 -15.94 -22.84
C VAL A 379 -9.28 -16.68 -24.00
N ALA A 380 -8.62 -16.71 -25.16
CA ALA A 380 -9.10 -17.44 -26.30
C ALA A 380 -8.66 -18.92 -26.28
N THR A 381 -9.56 -19.81 -26.67
CA THR A 381 -9.28 -21.25 -26.87
C THR A 381 -9.25 -21.57 -28.33
N LEU A 382 -8.23 -22.33 -28.77
CA LEU A 382 -8.00 -22.78 -30.13
C LEU A 382 -7.97 -24.31 -30.20
N ASP A 383 -7.95 -24.85 -31.42
CA ASP A 383 -7.69 -26.26 -31.63
C ASP A 383 -6.22 -26.64 -31.28
N ASN A 384 -5.91 -27.92 -31.23
CA ASN A 384 -4.58 -28.42 -30.86
C ASN A 384 -3.43 -27.94 -31.76
N ASN A 385 -3.75 -27.47 -32.97
CA ASN A 385 -2.79 -26.96 -33.94
C ASN A 385 -2.72 -25.43 -33.96
N ASN A 386 -3.49 -24.74 -33.11
CA ASN A 386 -3.65 -23.28 -33.07
C ASN A 386 -4.12 -22.67 -34.42
N THR A 387 -4.91 -23.41 -35.18
CA THR A 387 -5.39 -23.01 -36.51
C THR A 387 -6.87 -22.69 -36.58
N VAL A 388 -7.67 -23.21 -35.65
CA VAL A 388 -9.11 -23.01 -35.59
C VAL A 388 -9.52 -22.48 -34.24
N TYR A 389 -10.23 -21.34 -34.23
CA TYR A 389 -10.81 -20.74 -33.06
C TYR A 389 -11.97 -21.59 -32.50
N LYS A 390 -12.03 -21.79 -31.21
CA LYS A 390 -13.11 -22.52 -30.52
C LYS A 390 -14.01 -21.58 -29.72
N GLU A 391 -13.45 -20.94 -28.71
CA GLU A 391 -14.22 -20.09 -27.80
C GLU A 391 -13.34 -19.13 -26.97
N GLY A 392 -13.96 -18.16 -26.31
CA GLY A 392 -13.32 -17.21 -25.40
C GLY A 392 -12.55 -16.10 -26.13
N GLY A 393 -12.01 -15.16 -25.38
CA GLY A 393 -11.30 -14.00 -25.93
C GLY A 393 -12.16 -13.12 -26.84
N VAL A 394 -11.51 -12.43 -27.76
CA VAL A 394 -12.14 -11.56 -28.77
C VAL A 394 -11.86 -12.12 -30.15
N GLN A 395 -12.88 -12.71 -30.77
CA GLN A 395 -12.82 -13.16 -32.13
C GLN A 395 -13.19 -12.02 -33.08
N VAL A 396 -12.31 -11.71 -34.04
CA VAL A 396 -12.56 -10.72 -35.09
C VAL A 396 -12.60 -11.41 -36.46
N ILE A 397 -13.73 -11.30 -37.15
CA ILE A 397 -13.98 -12.00 -38.41
C ILE A 397 -13.87 -11.05 -39.60
N ASN A 398 -13.06 -11.39 -40.64
CA ASN A 398 -13.13 -10.73 -41.93
C ASN A 398 -13.73 -11.67 -42.98
N TYR A 399 -14.38 -11.06 -43.94
CA TYR A 399 -15.07 -11.74 -45.02
C TYR A 399 -14.39 -11.45 -46.36
N THR A 400 -14.39 -12.44 -47.27
CA THR A 400 -14.04 -12.27 -48.65
C THR A 400 -15.26 -11.89 -49.48
N GLY A 401 -15.07 -11.23 -50.61
CA GLY A 401 -16.15 -10.90 -51.56
C GLY A 401 -16.16 -9.43 -51.96
N THR A 402 -16.97 -9.10 -52.92
CA THR A 402 -17.17 -7.72 -53.35
C THR A 402 -17.95 -6.97 -52.29
N ILE A 403 -17.37 -5.89 -51.73
CA ILE A 403 -18.14 -4.91 -50.95
C ILE A 403 -19.13 -4.28 -51.93
N LEU A 404 -20.42 -4.62 -51.79
CA LEU A 404 -21.44 -3.88 -52.51
C LEU A 404 -21.40 -2.44 -52.02
N PRO A 405 -21.31 -1.44 -52.92
CA PRO A 405 -21.36 -0.05 -52.51
C PRO A 405 -22.61 0.14 -51.63
N SER A 406 -22.43 0.76 -50.44
CA SER A 406 -23.57 1.17 -49.60
C SER A 406 -24.49 2.05 -50.44
N THR A 407 -25.66 1.49 -50.83
CA THR A 407 -26.64 2.22 -51.64
C THR A 407 -27.36 3.32 -50.88
N GLY A 408 -26.97 3.55 -49.60
CA GLY A 408 -27.53 4.59 -48.74
C GLY A 408 -26.70 5.89 -48.66
N GLY A 409 -25.66 6.07 -49.49
CA GLY A 409 -24.86 7.29 -49.51
C GLY A 409 -25.58 8.49 -50.14
N ILE A 410 -24.93 9.62 -50.17
CA ILE A 410 -25.41 10.96 -50.70
C ILE A 410 -26.18 10.82 -52.03
N GLY A 411 -25.85 9.83 -52.86
CA GLY A 411 -26.56 9.52 -54.11
C GLY A 411 -28.03 9.21 -53.91
N THR A 412 -28.42 8.36 -52.94
CA THR A 412 -29.84 8.02 -52.69
C THR A 412 -30.63 9.23 -52.23
N THR A 413 -30.04 10.09 -51.39
CA THR A 413 -30.69 11.35 -50.94
C THR A 413 -30.93 12.28 -52.11
N ILE A 414 -29.98 12.34 -53.07
CA ILE A 414 -30.10 13.16 -54.27
C ILE A 414 -31.24 12.59 -55.20
N PHE A 415 -31.33 11.25 -55.34
CA PHE A 415 -32.40 10.62 -56.11
C PHE A 415 -33.79 10.80 -55.50
N TYR A 416 -33.90 10.74 -54.15
CA TYR A 416 -35.15 11.05 -53.47
C TYR A 416 -35.55 12.51 -53.63
N ALA A 417 -34.59 13.43 -53.49
CA ALA A 417 -34.83 14.87 -53.67
C ALA A 417 -35.23 15.20 -55.11
N ALA A 418 -34.53 14.65 -56.11
CA ALA A 418 -34.88 14.83 -57.50
C ALA A 418 -36.25 14.23 -57.82
N GLY A 419 -36.54 13.03 -57.30
CA GLY A 419 -37.86 12.41 -57.46
C GLY A 419 -39.02 13.22 -56.89
N ILE A 420 -38.85 13.82 -55.73
CA ILE A 420 -39.85 14.71 -55.10
C ILE A 420 -40.02 15.99 -55.97
N VAL A 421 -38.99 16.58 -56.50
CA VAL A 421 -39.06 17.75 -57.37
C VAL A 421 -39.82 17.45 -58.68
N VAL A 422 -39.56 16.28 -59.30
CA VAL A 422 -40.25 15.82 -60.50
C VAL A 422 -41.73 15.59 -60.20
N MET A 423 -42.09 14.92 -59.10
CA MET A 423 -43.48 14.72 -58.70
C MET A 423 -44.20 16.02 -58.42
N ALA A 424 -43.59 16.94 -57.68
CA ALA A 424 -44.15 18.26 -57.41
C ALA A 424 -44.39 19.07 -58.70
N GLY A 425 -43.42 18.99 -59.65
CA GLY A 425 -43.56 19.60 -61.00
C GLY A 425 -44.72 18.98 -61.80
N ALA A 426 -44.86 17.68 -61.80
CA ALA A 426 -45.94 16.99 -62.47
C ALA A 426 -47.33 17.37 -61.88
N VAL A 427 -47.45 17.40 -60.55
CA VAL A 427 -48.69 17.81 -59.87
C VAL A 427 -48.98 19.30 -60.20
N PHE A 428 -47.99 20.16 -60.20
CA PHE A 428 -48.16 21.57 -60.57
C PHE A 428 -48.64 21.72 -62.01
N PHE A 429 -48.11 20.98 -62.95
CA PHE A 429 -48.52 21.00 -64.36
C PHE A 429 -49.95 20.48 -64.51
N VAL A 430 -50.36 19.42 -63.83
CA VAL A 430 -51.73 18.85 -63.88
C VAL A 430 -52.73 19.81 -63.26
N VAL A 431 -52.37 20.47 -62.16
CA VAL A 431 -53.26 21.48 -61.52
C VAL A 431 -53.43 22.71 -62.40
N ARG A 432 -52.35 23.14 -63.06
CA ARG A 432 -52.36 24.30 -63.94
C ARG A 432 -53.16 24.01 -65.23
N SER A 433 -53.04 22.81 -65.83
CA SER A 433 -53.78 22.43 -67.01
C SER A 433 -55.31 22.35 -66.76
N ARG A 434 -55.73 21.98 -65.54
CA ARG A 434 -57.16 21.96 -65.12
C ARG A 434 -57.76 23.30 -64.84
N LYS A 435 -56.97 24.38 -64.80
CA LYS A 435 -57.44 25.77 -64.59
C LYS A 435 -57.64 26.53 -65.92
N HIS A 436 -57.38 25.90 -67.07
CA HIS A 436 -57.47 26.53 -68.39
C HIS A 436 -58.55 25.85 -69.27
N ASP A 437 -59.37 24.93 -68.72
CA ASP A 437 -60.58 24.42 -69.37
C ASP A 437 -61.85 25.05 -68.73
#